data_3457b63b41a9ef205806eaa14f976499
#
_entry.id   3457b63b41a9ef205806eaa14f976499
#
_cell.length_a   1.000
_cell.length_b   1.000
_cell.length_c   1.000
_cell.angle_alpha   90.00
_cell.angle_beta   90.00
_cell.angle_gamma   90.00
#
_symmetry.space_group_name_H-M   'P 1'
#
loop_
_entity.id
_entity.type
_entity.pdbx_description
1 polymer ?
#
loop_
_entity_poly.entity_id
_entity_poly.type
_entity_poly.pdbx_seq_one_letter_code
_entity_poly.pdbx_strand_id
1 'polypeptide(L)'
;VNEFITYIQQNEIEKANVVFEKILGQLEKEDAQVMAQTGYSLAQLGFVDYANEIYTVGENRFPEEDSWILLKGELALDNGQVEESIDELLKITPESPLYVDALLLQADAYQMYNLPEVALVKLSEARELAPNQPVILYGIAELRFQQGEFQQALPLYERLLQSEETPESLFENIEAHFAYAKAATGDFEEAIELIEATPENDRTDEQQEQLAFYYVETENFEKANTILEALYEDDKLSDGLLAVFAQVKNAFHDHDGALEMIDKAILVNPYEARLYFQKAEFAQQIGNRETAREALELALDIDPDYGQALVLLLQLLIDDEDYGTARALIQDMDEKGIEFDRYVWMKAKVFQELEEFDFANQAYTDAYPQLKEDTSFLHDYFDFLREAGDWRRIEAIFKEQSDLAQRPEFQDVYESLQDWLAENEGF
;
A
#
# COMPACT_ATOMS: atom_id res chain seq x y z
N VAL A 1 -42.24 23.19 -15.87
CA VAL A 1 -41.33 22.58 -14.85
C VAL A 1 -41.55 23.25 -13.49
N ASN A 2 -41.49 24.59 -13.33
CA ASN A 2 -41.62 25.25 -12.03
C ASN A 2 -42.92 24.93 -11.28
N GLU A 3 -44.08 24.89 -11.98
CA GLU A 3 -45.37 24.53 -11.40
C GLU A 3 -45.40 23.08 -10.92
N PHE A 4 -44.80 22.18 -11.70
CA PHE A 4 -44.63 20.77 -11.36
C PHE A 4 -43.80 20.63 -10.05
N ILE A 5 -42.64 21.29 -9.95
CA ILE A 5 -41.78 21.27 -8.76
C ILE A 5 -42.54 21.80 -7.54
N THR A 6 -43.34 22.87 -7.69
CA THR A 6 -44.13 23.43 -6.61
C THR A 6 -45.14 22.41 -6.04
N TYR A 7 -45.84 21.66 -6.88
CA TYR A 7 -46.78 20.64 -6.43
C TYR A 7 -46.06 19.44 -5.77
N ILE A 8 -44.89 19.05 -6.27
CA ILE A 8 -44.08 18.01 -5.60
C ILE A 8 -43.68 18.48 -4.19
N GLN A 9 -43.20 19.72 -4.04
CA GLN A 9 -42.79 20.27 -2.73
C GLN A 9 -43.95 20.36 -1.76
N GLN A 10 -45.17 20.55 -2.26
CA GLN A 10 -46.41 20.58 -1.47
C GLN A 10 -47.00 19.19 -1.20
N ASN A 11 -46.32 18.11 -1.67
CA ASN A 11 -46.80 16.74 -1.61
C ASN A 11 -48.17 16.50 -2.31
N GLU A 12 -48.48 17.32 -3.31
CA GLU A 12 -49.70 17.25 -4.12
C GLU A 12 -49.45 16.45 -5.42
N ILE A 13 -49.06 15.15 -5.27
CA ILE A 13 -48.57 14.28 -6.36
C ILE A 13 -49.53 14.18 -7.54
N GLU A 14 -50.86 14.04 -7.27
CA GLU A 14 -51.87 13.99 -8.35
C GLU A 14 -51.86 15.25 -9.23
N LYS A 15 -51.71 16.45 -8.61
CA LYS A 15 -51.62 17.70 -9.37
C LYS A 15 -50.28 17.80 -10.11
N ALA A 16 -49.17 17.35 -9.51
CA ALA A 16 -47.89 17.31 -10.16
C ALA A 16 -47.96 16.42 -11.43
N ASN A 17 -48.56 15.24 -11.35
CA ASN A 17 -48.72 14.36 -12.50
C ASN A 17 -49.58 15.01 -13.61
N VAL A 18 -50.65 15.72 -13.29
CA VAL A 18 -51.44 16.44 -14.28
C VAL A 18 -50.66 17.55 -14.97
N VAL A 19 -49.76 18.22 -14.25
CA VAL A 19 -48.85 19.23 -14.82
C VAL A 19 -47.78 18.56 -15.68
N PHE A 20 -47.25 17.46 -15.24
CA PHE A 20 -46.26 16.69 -15.99
C PHE A 20 -46.81 16.18 -17.34
N GLU A 21 -48.03 15.63 -17.37
CA GLU A 21 -48.71 15.23 -18.59
C GLU A 21 -48.84 16.38 -19.59
N LYS A 22 -49.12 17.59 -19.09
CA LYS A 22 -49.16 18.79 -19.94
C LYS A 22 -47.78 19.14 -20.47
N ILE A 23 -46.71 19.02 -19.65
CA ILE A 23 -45.36 19.26 -20.07
C ILE A 23 -45.00 18.24 -21.16
N LEU A 24 -45.29 16.95 -20.94
CA LEU A 24 -45.01 15.88 -21.89
C LEU A 24 -45.70 16.14 -23.24
N GLY A 25 -47.03 16.48 -23.24
CA GLY A 25 -47.76 16.81 -24.44
C GLY A 25 -47.30 18.10 -25.13
N GLN A 26 -46.61 19.01 -24.46
CA GLN A 26 -45.90 20.15 -25.07
C GLN A 26 -44.60 19.72 -25.70
N LEU A 27 -43.79 18.93 -24.96
CA LEU A 27 -42.51 18.40 -25.41
C LEU A 27 -42.65 17.54 -26.67
N GLU A 28 -43.73 16.81 -26.83
CA GLU A 28 -44.04 16.08 -28.05
C GLU A 28 -44.07 16.95 -29.34
N LYS A 29 -44.07 18.28 -29.20
CA LYS A 29 -44.07 19.22 -30.32
C LYS A 29 -42.73 19.92 -30.49
N GLU A 30 -41.87 19.78 -29.51
CA GLU A 30 -40.52 20.37 -29.48
C GLU A 30 -39.49 19.47 -30.24
N ASP A 31 -38.29 19.97 -30.44
CA ASP A 31 -37.18 19.20 -30.95
C ASP A 31 -36.54 18.28 -29.91
N ALA A 32 -35.70 17.36 -30.38
CA ALA A 32 -35.03 16.39 -29.52
C ALA A 32 -34.15 17.05 -28.42
N GLN A 33 -33.50 18.17 -28.76
CA GLN A 33 -32.63 18.87 -27.84
C GLN A 33 -33.38 19.47 -26.66
N VAL A 34 -34.54 20.09 -26.89
CA VAL A 34 -35.40 20.64 -25.82
C VAL A 34 -35.94 19.54 -24.90
N MET A 35 -36.34 18.40 -25.48
CA MET A 35 -36.78 17.24 -24.71
C MET A 35 -35.65 16.70 -23.83
N ALA A 36 -34.46 16.44 -24.40
CA ALA A 36 -33.29 15.94 -23.68
C ALA A 36 -32.90 16.87 -22.53
N GLN A 37 -32.82 18.19 -22.78
CA GLN A 37 -32.48 19.17 -21.74
C GLN A 37 -33.53 19.24 -20.63
N THR A 38 -34.82 19.06 -20.95
CA THR A 38 -35.87 19.02 -19.94
C THR A 38 -35.77 17.77 -19.07
N GLY A 39 -35.58 16.60 -19.67
CA GLY A 39 -35.34 15.35 -18.96
C GLY A 39 -34.11 15.44 -18.06
N TYR A 40 -32.98 15.92 -18.59
CA TYR A 40 -31.77 16.14 -17.82
C TYR A 40 -31.97 17.06 -16.61
N SER A 41 -32.71 18.17 -16.80
CA SER A 41 -33.03 19.10 -15.69
C SER A 41 -33.87 18.43 -14.60
N LEU A 42 -34.79 17.53 -14.96
CA LEU A 42 -35.55 16.75 -13.99
C LEU A 42 -34.71 15.70 -13.28
N ALA A 43 -33.82 15.03 -14.00
CA ALA A 43 -32.88 14.07 -13.45
C ALA A 43 -31.98 14.73 -12.39
N GLN A 44 -31.38 15.89 -12.68
CA GLN A 44 -30.56 16.66 -11.76
C GLN A 44 -31.32 17.11 -10.49
N LEU A 45 -32.63 17.25 -10.55
CA LEU A 45 -33.48 17.53 -9.41
C LEU A 45 -33.97 16.29 -8.67
N GLY A 46 -33.50 15.09 -9.06
CA GLY A 46 -33.84 13.79 -8.47
C GLY A 46 -35.20 13.22 -8.94
N PHE A 47 -35.81 13.79 -10.01
CA PHE A 47 -37.08 13.30 -10.58
C PHE A 47 -36.84 12.25 -11.67
N VAL A 48 -36.20 11.15 -11.27
CA VAL A 48 -35.68 10.09 -12.15
C VAL A 48 -36.78 9.47 -13.03
N ASP A 49 -37.91 9.07 -12.45
CA ASP A 49 -39.01 8.42 -13.18
C ASP A 49 -39.56 9.35 -14.26
N TYR A 50 -39.72 10.64 -13.96
CA TYR A 50 -40.22 11.63 -14.91
C TYR A 50 -39.19 11.94 -16.02
N ALA A 51 -37.91 11.96 -15.68
CA ALA A 51 -36.86 12.09 -16.69
C ALA A 51 -36.82 10.90 -17.65
N ASN A 52 -36.92 9.67 -17.11
CA ASN A 52 -36.94 8.45 -17.90
C ASN A 52 -38.17 8.38 -18.82
N GLU A 53 -39.32 8.87 -18.36
CA GLU A 53 -40.52 8.95 -19.20
C GLU A 53 -40.32 9.90 -20.38
N ILE A 54 -39.71 11.10 -20.17
CA ILE A 54 -39.34 12.03 -21.24
C ILE A 54 -38.39 11.38 -22.23
N TYR A 55 -37.33 10.68 -21.75
CA TYR A 55 -36.39 9.99 -22.62
C TYR A 55 -37.03 8.85 -23.42
N THR A 56 -37.99 8.13 -22.82
CA THR A 56 -38.75 7.08 -23.52
C THR A 56 -39.65 7.68 -24.63
N VAL A 57 -40.30 8.80 -24.37
CA VAL A 57 -41.06 9.50 -25.41
C VAL A 57 -40.14 10.04 -26.49
N GLY A 58 -38.97 10.56 -26.13
CA GLY A 58 -37.96 11.03 -27.08
C GLY A 58 -37.46 9.91 -27.98
N GLU A 59 -37.10 8.75 -27.42
CA GLU A 59 -36.67 7.56 -28.16
C GLU A 59 -37.74 7.09 -29.15
N ASN A 60 -38.99 7.01 -28.71
CA ASN A 60 -40.10 6.62 -29.61
C ASN A 60 -40.32 7.61 -30.78
N ARG A 61 -40.08 8.88 -30.53
CA ARG A 61 -40.30 9.92 -31.54
C ARG A 61 -39.11 10.10 -32.50
N PHE A 62 -37.92 9.89 -31.98
CA PHE A 62 -36.66 10.05 -32.73
C PHE A 62 -35.83 8.75 -32.66
N PRO A 63 -36.33 7.63 -33.22
CA PRO A 63 -35.74 6.31 -33.05
C PRO A 63 -34.36 6.14 -33.70
N GLU A 64 -33.96 7.08 -34.56
CA GLU A 64 -32.63 7.09 -35.23
C GLU A 64 -31.57 7.83 -34.37
N GLU A 65 -31.97 8.39 -33.22
CA GLU A 65 -31.06 9.13 -32.33
C GLU A 65 -30.66 8.32 -31.12
N ASP A 66 -29.46 7.71 -31.16
CA ASP A 66 -28.90 6.90 -30.04
C ASP A 66 -28.68 7.73 -28.75
N SER A 67 -28.78 9.06 -28.81
CA SER A 67 -28.68 9.93 -27.65
C SER A 67 -29.70 9.60 -26.54
N TRP A 68 -30.88 9.10 -26.90
CA TRP A 68 -31.89 8.69 -25.92
C TRP A 68 -31.47 7.44 -25.12
N ILE A 69 -30.84 6.49 -25.81
CA ILE A 69 -30.29 5.28 -25.22
C ILE A 69 -29.15 5.67 -24.26
N LEU A 70 -28.27 6.56 -24.70
CA LEU A 70 -27.17 7.06 -23.88
C LEU A 70 -27.68 7.74 -22.61
N LEU A 71 -28.64 8.67 -22.74
CA LEU A 71 -29.24 9.38 -21.60
C LEU A 71 -29.98 8.46 -20.62
N LYS A 72 -30.64 7.42 -21.11
CA LYS A 72 -31.27 6.41 -20.25
C LYS A 72 -30.24 5.57 -19.51
N GLY A 73 -29.16 5.17 -20.20
CA GLY A 73 -28.05 4.43 -19.62
C GLY A 73 -27.35 5.25 -18.53
N GLU A 74 -27.06 6.52 -18.79
CA GLU A 74 -26.49 7.46 -17.81
C GLU A 74 -27.42 7.63 -16.60
N LEU A 75 -28.71 7.91 -16.85
CA LEU A 75 -29.70 8.07 -15.77
C LEU A 75 -29.81 6.84 -14.88
N ALA A 76 -29.81 5.64 -15.46
CA ALA A 76 -29.82 4.39 -14.73
C ALA A 76 -28.56 4.22 -13.87
N LEU A 77 -27.39 4.58 -14.42
CA LEU A 77 -26.12 4.52 -13.72
C LEU A 77 -26.09 5.47 -12.51
N ASP A 78 -26.49 6.72 -12.70
CA ASP A 78 -26.55 7.74 -11.65
C ASP A 78 -27.47 7.34 -10.49
N ASN A 79 -28.48 6.50 -10.78
CA ASN A 79 -29.40 5.98 -9.77
C ASN A 79 -28.99 4.60 -9.19
N GLY A 80 -27.80 4.11 -9.54
CA GLY A 80 -27.30 2.83 -9.05
C GLY A 80 -27.97 1.59 -9.69
N GLN A 81 -28.74 1.81 -10.77
CA GLN A 81 -29.38 0.74 -11.55
C GLN A 81 -28.41 0.21 -12.60
N VAL A 82 -27.29 -0.35 -12.14
CA VAL A 82 -26.12 -0.67 -12.96
C VAL A 82 -26.43 -1.68 -14.07
N GLU A 83 -27.22 -2.74 -13.77
CA GLU A 83 -27.64 -3.74 -14.77
C GLU A 83 -28.45 -3.10 -15.89
N GLU A 84 -29.41 -2.25 -15.52
CA GLU A 84 -30.27 -1.55 -16.49
C GLU A 84 -29.44 -0.60 -17.36
N SER A 85 -28.48 0.11 -16.75
CA SER A 85 -27.54 0.95 -17.49
C SER A 85 -26.74 0.16 -18.54
N ILE A 86 -26.15 -0.98 -18.15
CA ILE A 86 -25.39 -1.84 -19.05
C ILE A 86 -26.30 -2.34 -20.20
N ASP A 87 -27.49 -2.82 -19.88
CA ASP A 87 -28.44 -3.35 -20.88
C ASP A 87 -28.87 -2.27 -21.90
N GLU A 88 -29.07 -1.04 -21.44
CA GLU A 88 -29.35 0.10 -22.33
C GLU A 88 -28.12 0.45 -23.20
N LEU A 89 -26.97 0.64 -22.59
CA LEU A 89 -25.75 1.07 -23.30
C LEU A 89 -25.24 0.04 -24.31
N LEU A 90 -25.50 -1.25 -24.11
CA LEU A 90 -25.16 -2.30 -25.07
C LEU A 90 -25.98 -2.24 -26.38
N LYS A 91 -27.04 -1.45 -26.44
CA LYS A 91 -27.83 -1.24 -27.68
C LYS A 91 -27.11 -0.29 -28.66
N ILE A 92 -26.17 0.55 -28.14
CA ILE A 92 -25.38 1.46 -28.99
C ILE A 92 -24.29 0.64 -29.67
N THR A 93 -24.30 0.60 -30.98
CA THR A 93 -23.39 -0.20 -31.83
C THR A 93 -22.15 0.59 -32.26
N PRO A 94 -21.09 -0.09 -32.74
CA PRO A 94 -19.87 0.60 -33.20
C PRO A 94 -20.07 1.59 -34.36
N GLU A 95 -21.18 1.52 -35.08
CA GLU A 95 -21.52 2.45 -36.15
C GLU A 95 -22.06 3.80 -35.63
N SER A 96 -22.46 3.85 -34.38
CA SER A 96 -22.96 5.06 -33.74
C SER A 96 -21.85 6.07 -33.48
N PRO A 97 -22.09 7.37 -33.71
CA PRO A 97 -21.16 8.42 -33.31
C PRO A 97 -21.01 8.53 -31.78
N LEU A 98 -21.93 7.95 -30.97
CA LEU A 98 -21.94 7.94 -29.50
C LEU A 98 -21.34 6.66 -28.94
N TYR A 99 -20.73 5.80 -29.77
CA TYR A 99 -20.21 4.53 -29.31
C TYR A 99 -19.08 4.69 -28.27
N VAL A 100 -18.20 5.68 -28.46
CA VAL A 100 -17.12 5.98 -27.51
C VAL A 100 -17.70 6.43 -26.16
N ASP A 101 -18.71 7.30 -26.17
CA ASP A 101 -19.38 7.75 -24.94
C ASP A 101 -20.10 6.59 -24.22
N ALA A 102 -20.72 5.69 -24.99
CA ALA A 102 -21.32 4.48 -24.44
C ALA A 102 -20.28 3.55 -23.81
N LEU A 103 -19.10 3.41 -24.40
CA LEU A 103 -18.00 2.60 -23.84
C LEU A 103 -17.48 3.21 -22.52
N LEU A 104 -17.41 4.53 -22.40
CA LEU A 104 -17.03 5.22 -21.17
C LEU A 104 -18.04 4.92 -20.04
N LEU A 105 -19.33 5.14 -20.31
CA LEU A 105 -20.39 4.82 -19.33
C LEU A 105 -20.45 3.33 -18.97
N GLN A 106 -20.21 2.43 -19.94
CA GLN A 106 -20.09 1.00 -19.65
C GLN A 106 -18.90 0.73 -18.72
N ALA A 107 -17.76 1.40 -18.92
CA ALA A 107 -16.61 1.25 -18.06
C ALA A 107 -16.94 1.67 -16.63
N ASP A 108 -17.61 2.82 -16.44
CA ASP A 108 -18.05 3.29 -15.13
C ASP A 108 -19.03 2.29 -14.47
N ALA A 109 -19.98 1.77 -15.25
CA ALA A 109 -20.92 0.75 -14.78
C ALA A 109 -20.21 -0.53 -14.31
N TYR A 110 -19.22 -1.01 -15.07
CA TYR A 110 -18.44 -2.19 -14.66
C TYR A 110 -17.54 -1.92 -13.44
N GLN A 111 -17.03 -0.70 -13.25
CA GLN A 111 -16.34 -0.32 -12.03
C GLN A 111 -17.29 -0.39 -10.81
N MET A 112 -18.51 0.15 -10.93
CA MET A 112 -19.52 0.06 -9.86
C MET A 112 -19.87 -1.39 -9.51
N TYR A 113 -19.76 -2.31 -10.46
CA TYR A 113 -19.90 -3.76 -10.24
C TYR A 113 -18.65 -4.43 -9.67
N ASN A 114 -17.59 -3.67 -9.38
CA ASN A 114 -16.28 -4.19 -8.96
C ASN A 114 -15.69 -5.19 -9.97
N LEU A 115 -15.83 -4.88 -11.26
CA LEU A 115 -15.28 -5.63 -12.40
C LEU A 115 -14.28 -4.76 -13.19
N PRO A 116 -13.17 -4.32 -12.57
CA PRO A 116 -12.24 -3.36 -13.16
C PRO A 116 -11.57 -3.91 -14.42
N GLU A 117 -11.37 -5.22 -14.55
CA GLU A 117 -10.80 -5.82 -15.78
C GLU A 117 -11.73 -5.64 -16.98
N VAL A 118 -13.05 -5.74 -16.78
CA VAL A 118 -14.02 -5.52 -17.85
C VAL A 118 -14.10 -4.04 -18.19
N ALA A 119 -14.09 -3.15 -17.20
CA ALA A 119 -14.02 -1.71 -17.39
C ALA A 119 -12.80 -1.33 -18.24
N LEU A 120 -11.62 -1.92 -17.92
CA LEU A 120 -10.39 -1.67 -18.68
C LEU A 120 -10.47 -2.14 -20.14
N VAL A 121 -11.17 -3.25 -20.42
CA VAL A 121 -11.43 -3.69 -21.80
C VAL A 121 -12.27 -2.65 -22.54
N LYS A 122 -13.31 -2.08 -21.89
CA LYS A 122 -14.16 -1.04 -22.51
C LYS A 122 -13.39 0.25 -22.78
N LEU A 123 -12.58 0.70 -21.81
CA LEU A 123 -11.72 1.86 -22.01
C LEU A 123 -10.63 1.61 -23.08
N SER A 124 -10.11 0.39 -23.17
CA SER A 124 -9.14 0.04 -24.21
C SER A 124 -9.75 0.10 -25.60
N GLU A 125 -10.97 -0.40 -25.75
CA GLU A 125 -11.75 -0.31 -26.99
C GLU A 125 -12.04 1.16 -27.36
N ALA A 126 -12.45 1.97 -26.38
CA ALA A 126 -12.63 3.42 -26.56
C ALA A 126 -11.33 4.11 -27.01
N ARG A 127 -10.19 3.73 -26.44
CA ARG A 127 -8.87 4.26 -26.80
C ARG A 127 -8.43 3.90 -28.22
N GLU A 128 -8.80 2.73 -28.74
CA GLU A 128 -8.53 2.37 -30.15
C GLU A 128 -9.25 3.29 -31.09
N LEU A 129 -10.45 3.75 -30.74
CA LEU A 129 -11.28 4.65 -31.55
C LEU A 129 -10.89 6.13 -31.37
N ALA A 130 -10.51 6.52 -30.18
CA ALA A 130 -10.16 7.90 -29.79
C ALA A 130 -8.89 7.97 -28.96
N PRO A 131 -7.70 7.70 -29.53
CA PRO A 131 -6.45 7.41 -28.78
C PRO A 131 -5.89 8.58 -27.98
N ASN A 132 -6.32 9.80 -28.23
CA ASN A 132 -5.81 11.00 -27.59
C ASN A 132 -6.84 11.69 -26.67
N GLN A 133 -8.03 11.13 -26.55
CA GLN A 133 -9.07 11.74 -25.72
C GLN A 133 -8.69 11.69 -24.24
N PRO A 134 -8.52 12.84 -23.56
CA PRO A 134 -7.99 12.86 -22.18
C PRO A 134 -8.82 12.07 -21.19
N VAL A 135 -10.16 12.10 -21.30
CA VAL A 135 -11.05 11.37 -20.38
C VAL A 135 -10.82 9.85 -20.43
N ILE A 136 -10.51 9.31 -21.60
CA ILE A 136 -10.21 7.88 -21.78
C ILE A 136 -8.86 7.54 -21.13
N LEU A 137 -7.85 8.37 -21.40
CA LEU A 137 -6.51 8.17 -20.81
C LEU A 137 -6.57 8.27 -19.29
N TYR A 138 -7.34 9.21 -18.78
CA TYR A 138 -7.57 9.39 -17.35
C TYR A 138 -8.27 8.17 -16.74
N GLY A 139 -9.37 7.70 -17.32
CA GLY A 139 -10.07 6.51 -16.85
C GLY A 139 -9.18 5.27 -16.79
N ILE A 140 -8.30 5.06 -17.81
CA ILE A 140 -7.33 3.95 -17.78
C ILE A 140 -6.29 4.16 -16.68
N ALA A 141 -5.77 5.38 -16.53
CA ALA A 141 -4.78 5.69 -15.51
C ALA A 141 -5.32 5.45 -14.09
N GLU A 142 -6.55 5.92 -13.83
CA GLU A 142 -7.23 5.72 -12.55
C GLU A 142 -7.47 4.24 -12.22
N LEU A 143 -7.94 3.46 -13.20
CA LEU A 143 -8.11 2.03 -13.00
C LEU A 143 -6.80 1.32 -12.67
N ARG A 144 -5.72 1.66 -13.39
CA ARG A 144 -4.38 1.11 -13.13
C ARG A 144 -3.87 1.52 -11.75
N PHE A 145 -4.08 2.78 -11.39
CA PHE A 145 -3.72 3.31 -10.09
C PHE A 145 -4.45 2.56 -8.95
N GLN A 146 -5.77 2.40 -9.05
CA GLN A 146 -6.59 1.68 -8.07
C GLN A 146 -6.20 0.20 -7.93
N GLN A 147 -5.70 -0.43 -9.00
CA GLN A 147 -5.18 -1.80 -8.99
C GLN A 147 -3.74 -1.90 -8.46
N GLY A 148 -3.11 -0.78 -8.08
CA GLY A 148 -1.71 -0.74 -7.67
C GLY A 148 -0.71 -0.92 -8.82
N GLU A 149 -1.17 -0.85 -10.06
CA GLU A 149 -0.34 -0.99 -11.26
C GLU A 149 0.33 0.35 -11.65
N PHE A 150 1.00 0.97 -10.69
CA PHE A 150 1.54 2.33 -10.79
C PHE A 150 2.47 2.53 -11.99
N GLN A 151 3.33 1.54 -12.30
CA GLN A 151 4.21 1.59 -13.47
C GLN A 151 3.46 1.75 -14.80
N GLN A 152 2.20 1.28 -14.87
CA GLN A 152 1.37 1.39 -16.05
C GLN A 152 0.54 2.68 -16.05
N ALA A 153 0.23 3.24 -14.88
CA ALA A 153 -0.49 4.50 -14.72
C ALA A 153 0.40 5.72 -15.04
N LEU A 154 1.66 5.70 -14.59
CA LEU A 154 2.61 6.82 -14.73
C LEU A 154 2.69 7.43 -16.13
N PRO A 155 2.94 6.67 -17.24
CA PRO A 155 3.04 7.26 -18.57
C PRO A 155 1.73 7.88 -19.08
N LEU A 156 0.59 7.49 -18.51
CA LEU A 156 -0.71 8.06 -18.86
C LEU A 156 -0.91 9.40 -18.14
N TYR A 157 -0.59 9.49 -16.85
CA TYR A 157 -0.62 10.74 -16.11
C TYR A 157 0.36 11.76 -16.70
N GLU A 158 1.60 11.36 -16.99
CA GLU A 158 2.58 12.24 -17.63
C GLU A 158 2.05 12.83 -18.94
N ARG A 159 1.44 11.99 -19.78
CA ARG A 159 0.84 12.44 -21.03
C ARG A 159 -0.33 13.39 -20.82
N LEU A 160 -1.17 13.15 -19.81
CA LEU A 160 -2.28 14.03 -19.46
C LEU A 160 -1.79 15.40 -18.98
N LEU A 161 -0.75 15.44 -18.14
CA LEU A 161 -0.15 16.68 -17.64
C LEU A 161 0.51 17.52 -18.74
N GLN A 162 1.00 16.87 -19.81
CA GLN A 162 1.60 17.55 -20.97
C GLN A 162 0.59 17.99 -22.04
N SER A 163 -0.67 17.57 -21.94
CA SER A 163 -1.70 17.83 -22.94
C SER A 163 -2.50 19.09 -22.65
N GLU A 164 -2.55 20.02 -23.60
CA GLU A 164 -3.41 21.22 -23.54
C GLU A 164 -4.92 20.87 -23.62
N GLU A 165 -5.26 19.65 -24.05
CA GLU A 165 -6.64 19.19 -24.17
C GLU A 165 -7.19 18.61 -22.86
N THR A 166 -6.34 18.39 -21.83
CA THR A 166 -6.75 17.88 -20.53
C THR A 166 -7.59 18.92 -19.81
N PRO A 167 -8.81 18.57 -19.34
CA PRO A 167 -9.64 19.50 -18.59
C PRO A 167 -8.95 19.96 -17.30
N GLU A 168 -9.00 21.26 -17.03
CA GLU A 168 -8.38 21.87 -15.83
C GLU A 168 -8.92 21.26 -14.52
N SER A 169 -10.17 20.82 -14.51
CA SER A 169 -10.79 20.14 -13.39
C SER A 169 -10.17 18.80 -13.00
N LEU A 170 -9.38 18.19 -13.85
CA LEU A 170 -8.71 16.92 -13.59
C LEU A 170 -7.28 17.08 -13.09
N PHE A 171 -6.67 18.26 -13.25
CA PHE A 171 -5.24 18.44 -12.97
C PHE A 171 -4.89 18.12 -11.51
N GLU A 172 -5.66 18.60 -10.55
CA GLU A 172 -5.40 18.39 -9.13
C GLU A 172 -5.34 16.88 -8.78
N ASN A 173 -6.31 16.11 -9.26
CA ASN A 173 -6.30 14.65 -9.04
C ASN A 173 -5.15 13.96 -9.77
N ILE A 174 -4.86 14.37 -11.02
CA ILE A 174 -3.77 13.80 -11.81
C ILE A 174 -2.43 14.05 -11.14
N GLU A 175 -2.16 15.27 -10.68
CA GLU A 175 -0.92 15.62 -9.99
C GLU A 175 -0.75 14.84 -8.68
N ALA A 176 -1.81 14.72 -7.88
CA ALA A 176 -1.80 13.97 -6.64
C ALA A 176 -1.52 12.48 -6.87
N HIS A 177 -2.24 11.84 -7.80
CA HIS A 177 -2.05 10.43 -8.11
C HIS A 177 -0.72 10.16 -8.81
N PHE A 178 -0.24 11.10 -9.64
CA PHE A 178 1.08 11.01 -10.27
C PHE A 178 2.20 11.04 -9.24
N ALA A 179 2.16 11.99 -8.29
CA ALA A 179 3.11 12.06 -7.19
C ALA A 179 3.10 10.79 -6.33
N TYR A 180 1.91 10.31 -5.97
CA TYR A 180 1.77 9.06 -5.23
C TYR A 180 2.34 7.85 -6.01
N ALA A 181 2.00 7.73 -7.30
CA ALA A 181 2.49 6.64 -8.13
C ALA A 181 4.02 6.66 -8.29
N LYS A 182 4.64 7.85 -8.36
CA LYS A 182 6.09 8.03 -8.34
C LYS A 182 6.70 7.49 -7.05
N ALA A 183 6.18 7.90 -5.90
CA ALA A 183 6.64 7.40 -4.61
C ALA A 183 6.45 5.88 -4.47
N ALA A 184 5.29 5.36 -4.88
CA ALA A 184 4.98 3.93 -4.83
C ALA A 184 5.89 3.07 -5.73
N THR A 185 6.55 3.69 -6.72
CA THR A 185 7.55 3.04 -7.58
C THR A 185 9.00 3.29 -7.12
N GLY A 186 9.18 3.94 -5.96
CA GLY A 186 10.48 4.23 -5.36
C GLY A 186 11.10 5.56 -5.77
N ASP A 187 10.38 6.38 -6.52
CA ASP A 187 10.86 7.67 -7.05
C ASP A 187 10.43 8.82 -6.12
N PHE A 188 10.89 8.74 -4.86
CA PHE A 188 10.47 9.67 -3.80
C PHE A 188 10.92 11.10 -4.06
N GLU A 189 12.10 11.30 -4.65
CA GLU A 189 12.63 12.62 -4.96
C GLU A 189 11.71 13.38 -5.93
N GLU A 190 11.27 12.72 -7.01
CA GLU A 190 10.35 13.34 -7.98
C GLU A 190 8.95 13.57 -7.37
N ALA A 191 8.48 12.65 -6.52
CA ALA A 191 7.24 12.84 -5.77
C ALA A 191 7.28 14.06 -4.83
N ILE A 192 8.41 14.27 -4.16
CA ILE A 192 8.67 15.45 -3.32
C ILE A 192 8.61 16.72 -4.17
N GLU A 193 9.33 16.76 -5.30
CA GLU A 193 9.36 17.93 -6.21
C GLU A 193 7.95 18.29 -6.70
N LEU A 194 7.14 17.30 -7.02
CA LEU A 194 5.75 17.50 -7.48
C LEU A 194 4.89 18.15 -6.38
N ILE A 195 4.97 17.69 -5.14
CA ILE A 195 4.20 18.28 -4.04
C ILE A 195 4.77 19.65 -3.64
N GLU A 196 6.10 19.82 -3.65
CA GLU A 196 6.75 21.10 -3.34
C GLU A 196 6.43 22.19 -4.39
N ALA A 197 6.01 21.83 -5.60
CA ALA A 197 5.55 22.80 -6.61
C ALA A 197 4.30 23.57 -6.15
N THR A 198 3.47 22.97 -5.30
CA THR A 198 2.37 23.67 -4.62
C THR A 198 2.95 24.53 -3.48
N PRO A 199 2.66 25.85 -3.41
CA PRO A 199 3.10 26.70 -2.31
C PRO A 199 2.68 26.12 -0.95
N GLU A 200 3.55 26.22 0.05
CA GLU A 200 3.33 25.60 1.38
C GLU A 200 1.97 25.95 2.01
N ASN A 201 1.53 27.21 1.90
CA ASN A 201 0.26 27.66 2.45
C ASN A 201 -0.98 27.16 1.70
N ASP A 202 -0.78 26.64 0.49
CA ASP A 202 -1.86 26.14 -0.37
C ASP A 202 -1.92 24.59 -0.35
N ARG A 203 -0.96 23.92 0.30
CA ARG A 203 -0.94 22.47 0.45
C ARG A 203 -2.02 22.02 1.42
N THR A 204 -2.69 20.93 1.05
CA THR A 204 -3.62 20.25 1.95
C THR A 204 -2.88 19.52 3.07
N ASP A 205 -3.57 19.22 4.18
CA ASP A 205 -2.99 18.44 5.28
C ASP A 205 -2.50 17.06 4.76
N GLU A 206 -3.24 16.43 3.84
CA GLU A 206 -2.85 15.16 3.22
C GLU A 206 -1.56 15.27 2.39
N GLN A 207 -1.39 16.35 1.60
CA GLN A 207 -0.15 16.60 0.86
C GLN A 207 1.05 16.84 1.81
N GLN A 208 0.82 17.49 2.94
CA GLN A 208 1.85 17.66 3.96
C GLN A 208 2.24 16.33 4.61
N GLU A 209 1.25 15.48 4.92
CA GLU A 209 1.49 14.14 5.44
C GLU A 209 2.28 13.26 4.47
N GLN A 210 1.90 13.26 3.20
CA GLN A 210 2.64 12.56 2.14
C GLN A 210 4.08 13.06 2.04
N LEU A 211 4.26 14.39 2.05
CA LEU A 211 5.57 15.01 1.97
C LEU A 211 6.45 14.64 3.18
N ALA A 212 5.88 14.64 4.39
CA ALA A 212 6.59 14.22 5.59
C ALA A 212 7.04 12.77 5.50
N PHE A 213 6.16 11.88 5.04
CA PHE A 213 6.48 10.47 4.82
C PHE A 213 7.61 10.30 3.79
N TYR A 214 7.54 10.98 2.64
CA TYR A 214 8.57 10.90 1.60
C TYR A 214 9.92 11.47 2.07
N TYR A 215 9.91 12.49 2.92
CA TYR A 215 11.15 12.96 3.54
C TYR A 215 11.75 11.95 4.51
N VAL A 216 10.95 11.13 5.18
CA VAL A 216 11.47 10.04 6.01
C VAL A 216 12.11 8.96 5.13
N GLU A 217 11.46 8.58 4.02
CA GLU A 217 11.98 7.58 3.08
C GLU A 217 13.30 8.04 2.40
N THR A 218 13.49 9.35 2.26
CA THR A 218 14.74 9.95 1.74
C THR A 218 15.71 10.40 2.84
N GLU A 219 15.49 9.97 4.09
CA GLU A 219 16.32 10.30 5.27
C GLU A 219 16.45 11.80 5.56
N ASN A 220 15.54 12.63 5.02
CA ASN A 220 15.51 14.07 5.30
C ASN A 220 14.67 14.35 6.55
N PHE A 221 15.16 13.86 7.68
CA PHE A 221 14.43 13.92 8.96
C PHE A 221 14.14 15.34 9.45
N GLU A 222 15.00 16.34 9.12
CA GLU A 222 14.76 17.73 9.51
C GLU A 222 13.49 18.30 8.90
N LYS A 223 13.27 18.09 7.59
CA LYS A 223 12.06 18.56 6.93
C LYS A 223 10.83 17.77 7.39
N ALA A 224 10.98 16.45 7.53
CA ALA A 224 9.91 15.59 8.05
C ALA A 224 9.47 16.05 9.46
N ASN A 225 10.43 16.29 10.36
CA ASN A 225 10.12 16.73 11.72
C ASN A 225 9.34 18.05 11.75
N THR A 226 9.76 19.02 10.94
CA THR A 226 9.10 20.33 10.87
C THR A 226 7.62 20.20 10.50
N ILE A 227 7.31 19.36 9.52
CA ILE A 227 5.92 19.14 9.07
C ILE A 227 5.13 18.35 10.12
N LEU A 228 5.70 17.25 10.62
CA LEU A 228 5.01 16.36 11.57
C LEU A 228 4.71 17.07 12.90
N GLU A 229 5.66 17.91 13.40
CA GLU A 229 5.42 18.72 14.59
C GLU A 229 4.28 19.71 14.37
N ALA A 230 4.28 20.43 13.25
CA ALA A 230 3.23 21.40 12.95
C ALA A 230 1.84 20.73 12.83
N LEU A 231 1.75 19.60 12.13
CA LEU A 231 0.50 18.85 12.00
C LEU A 231 0.03 18.29 13.35
N TYR A 232 0.97 17.82 14.18
CA TYR A 232 0.66 17.28 15.51
C TYR A 232 0.17 18.37 16.48
N GLU A 233 0.82 19.53 16.49
CA GLU A 233 0.43 20.68 17.33
C GLU A 233 -0.95 21.24 16.95
N ASP A 234 -1.30 21.19 15.67
CA ASP A 234 -2.59 21.62 15.13
C ASP A 234 -3.71 20.56 15.23
N ASP A 235 -3.43 19.39 15.82
CA ASP A 235 -4.35 18.22 15.91
C ASP A 235 -4.85 17.72 14.54
N LYS A 236 -3.95 17.77 13.54
CA LYS A 236 -4.22 17.41 12.14
C LYS A 236 -3.46 16.17 11.68
N LEU A 237 -2.47 15.73 12.47
CA LEU A 237 -1.70 14.53 12.13
C LEU A 237 -2.60 13.29 12.16
N SER A 238 -2.64 12.55 11.05
CA SER A 238 -3.38 11.29 11.00
C SER A 238 -2.74 10.22 11.90
N ASP A 239 -3.58 9.35 12.45
CA ASP A 239 -3.17 8.23 13.28
C ASP A 239 -2.16 7.31 12.56
N GLY A 240 -2.25 7.22 11.22
CA GLY A 240 -1.35 6.43 10.39
C GLY A 240 0.10 6.89 10.40
N LEU A 241 0.36 8.16 10.71
CA LEU A 241 1.71 8.72 10.75
C LEU A 241 2.34 8.78 12.14
N LEU A 242 1.64 8.36 13.20
CA LEU A 242 2.20 8.36 14.56
C LEU A 242 3.49 7.51 14.67
N ALA A 243 3.52 6.35 14.01
CA ALA A 243 4.71 5.49 13.98
C ALA A 243 5.87 6.11 13.19
N VAL A 244 5.55 6.83 12.11
CA VAL A 244 6.54 7.61 11.33
C VAL A 244 7.11 8.75 12.15
N PHE A 245 6.24 9.46 12.88
CA PHE A 245 6.68 10.53 13.77
C PHE A 245 7.54 10.01 14.93
N ALA A 246 7.22 8.83 15.48
CA ALA A 246 8.08 8.15 16.47
C ALA A 246 9.48 7.88 15.90
N GLN A 247 9.57 7.39 14.66
CA GLN A 247 10.84 7.16 13.98
C GLN A 247 11.65 8.45 13.82
N VAL A 248 11.00 9.53 13.40
CA VAL A 248 11.65 10.85 13.26
C VAL A 248 12.16 11.35 14.61
N LYS A 249 11.35 11.31 15.66
CA LYS A 249 11.79 11.70 17.02
C LYS A 249 12.98 10.88 17.50
N ASN A 250 12.97 9.57 17.24
CA ASN A 250 14.09 8.70 17.56
C ASN A 250 15.37 9.09 16.79
N ALA A 251 15.27 9.47 15.51
CA ALA A 251 16.39 9.94 14.71
C ALA A 251 17.03 11.21 15.29
N PHE A 252 16.26 12.07 15.96
CA PHE A 252 16.73 13.24 16.70
C PHE A 252 17.14 12.93 18.15
N HIS A 253 17.22 11.66 18.56
CA HIS A 253 17.51 11.22 19.92
C HIS A 253 16.48 11.70 20.97
N ASP A 254 15.30 12.11 20.55
CA ASP A 254 14.15 12.35 21.43
C ASP A 254 13.45 11.02 21.71
N HIS A 255 14.11 10.20 22.50
CA HIS A 255 13.65 8.85 22.77
C HIS A 255 12.36 8.81 23.59
N ASP A 256 12.16 9.78 24.51
CA ASP A 256 10.92 9.88 25.28
C ASP A 256 9.75 10.24 24.37
N GLY A 257 9.93 11.19 23.45
CA GLY A 257 8.95 11.52 22.44
C GLY A 257 8.67 10.37 21.47
N ALA A 258 9.70 9.63 21.08
CA ALA A 258 9.55 8.45 20.22
C ALA A 258 8.70 7.37 20.90
N LEU A 259 8.96 7.06 22.18
CA LEU A 259 8.16 6.12 22.94
C LEU A 259 6.71 6.60 23.16
N GLU A 260 6.50 7.91 23.37
CA GLU A 260 5.14 8.47 23.48
C GLU A 260 4.35 8.28 22.16
N MET A 261 4.97 8.59 21.02
CA MET A 261 4.30 8.49 19.72
C MET A 261 4.02 7.04 19.33
N ILE A 262 4.96 6.12 19.57
CA ILE A 262 4.73 4.70 19.28
C ILE A 262 3.66 4.09 20.19
N ASP A 263 3.57 4.51 21.45
CA ASP A 263 2.50 4.08 22.36
C ASP A 263 1.13 4.55 21.87
N LYS A 264 1.03 5.77 21.33
CA LYS A 264 -0.20 6.25 20.69
C LYS A 264 -0.56 5.45 19.44
N ALA A 265 0.42 5.12 18.60
CA ALA A 265 0.21 4.26 17.43
C ALA A 265 -0.31 2.86 17.84
N ILE A 266 0.24 2.28 18.89
CA ILE A 266 -0.21 0.99 19.46
C ILE A 266 -1.65 1.09 19.98
N LEU A 267 -2.04 2.21 20.60
CA LEU A 267 -3.43 2.39 21.07
C LEU A 267 -4.43 2.39 19.91
N VAL A 268 -4.03 2.90 18.74
CA VAL A 268 -4.87 2.88 17.52
C VAL A 268 -4.90 1.50 16.89
N ASN A 269 -3.73 0.86 16.75
CA ASN A 269 -3.56 -0.44 16.11
C ASN A 269 -2.92 -1.47 17.06
N PRO A 270 -3.63 -1.97 18.06
CA PRO A 270 -3.06 -2.85 19.09
C PRO A 270 -2.69 -4.26 18.59
N TYR A 271 -3.05 -4.62 17.37
CA TYR A 271 -2.77 -5.92 16.76
C TYR A 271 -1.74 -5.85 15.63
N GLU A 272 -0.97 -4.76 15.54
CA GLU A 272 0.12 -4.61 14.57
C GLU A 272 1.47 -4.92 15.25
N ALA A 273 2.00 -6.12 15.01
CA ALA A 273 3.25 -6.61 15.62
C ALA A 273 4.45 -5.68 15.37
N ARG A 274 4.48 -5.01 14.19
CA ARG A 274 5.55 -4.09 13.80
C ARG A 274 5.68 -2.90 14.77
N LEU A 275 4.58 -2.38 15.31
CA LEU A 275 4.62 -1.26 16.25
C LEU A 275 5.31 -1.64 17.56
N TYR A 276 5.07 -2.84 18.06
CA TYR A 276 5.74 -3.36 19.25
C TYR A 276 7.22 -3.64 19.00
N PHE A 277 7.55 -4.13 17.81
CA PHE A 277 8.95 -4.30 17.42
C PHE A 277 9.69 -2.94 17.39
N GLN A 278 9.12 -1.91 16.77
CA GLN A 278 9.69 -0.55 16.79
C GLN A 278 9.84 0.00 18.22
N LYS A 279 8.83 -0.21 19.07
CA LYS A 279 8.91 0.17 20.49
C LYS A 279 10.10 -0.52 21.18
N ALA A 280 10.32 -1.79 20.89
CA ALA A 280 11.44 -2.55 21.44
C ALA A 280 12.78 -1.99 20.96
N GLU A 281 12.92 -1.65 19.68
CA GLU A 281 14.14 -1.02 19.15
C GLU A 281 14.44 0.32 19.85
N PHE A 282 13.44 1.18 20.04
CA PHE A 282 13.62 2.45 20.74
C PHE A 282 13.99 2.24 22.21
N ALA A 283 13.33 1.30 22.89
CA ALA A 283 13.64 0.96 24.28
C ALA A 283 15.06 0.39 24.43
N GLN A 284 15.52 -0.43 23.47
CA GLN A 284 16.87 -0.99 23.49
C GLN A 284 17.93 0.10 23.32
N GLN A 285 17.71 1.10 22.46
CA GLN A 285 18.63 2.22 22.25
C GLN A 285 18.90 3.02 23.54
N ILE A 286 17.91 3.14 24.41
CA ILE A 286 18.06 3.81 25.71
C ILE A 286 18.45 2.84 26.85
N GLY A 287 18.70 1.58 26.54
CA GLY A 287 19.06 0.56 27.51
C GLY A 287 17.91 0.07 28.41
N ASN A 288 16.65 0.37 28.05
CA ASN A 288 15.48 -0.11 28.76
C ASN A 288 15.11 -1.54 28.31
N ARG A 289 15.88 -2.51 28.79
CA ARG A 289 15.76 -3.92 28.42
C ARG A 289 14.41 -4.54 28.79
N GLU A 290 13.82 -4.11 29.91
CA GLU A 290 12.52 -4.62 30.37
C GLU A 290 11.41 -4.26 29.36
N THR A 291 11.30 -2.97 29.00
CA THR A 291 10.32 -2.52 27.98
C THR A 291 10.58 -3.15 26.62
N ALA A 292 11.85 -3.32 26.21
CA ALA A 292 12.20 -3.98 24.95
C ALA A 292 11.73 -5.44 24.94
N ARG A 293 11.98 -6.18 26.01
CA ARG A 293 11.54 -7.56 26.14
C ARG A 293 10.02 -7.70 26.11
N GLU A 294 9.30 -6.94 26.94
CA GLU A 294 7.84 -6.96 26.97
C GLU A 294 7.23 -6.65 25.59
N ALA A 295 7.77 -5.67 24.89
CA ALA A 295 7.30 -5.31 23.56
C ALA A 295 7.57 -6.41 22.52
N LEU A 296 8.74 -7.08 22.56
CA LEU A 296 9.04 -8.20 21.66
C LEU A 296 8.16 -9.44 21.95
N GLU A 297 7.89 -9.73 23.22
CA GLU A 297 6.97 -10.80 23.61
C GLU A 297 5.57 -10.53 23.05
N LEU A 298 5.06 -9.29 23.17
CA LEU A 298 3.77 -8.89 22.58
C LEU A 298 3.77 -8.95 21.05
N ALA A 299 4.87 -8.56 20.39
CA ALA A 299 4.99 -8.68 18.94
C ALA A 299 4.84 -10.14 18.48
N LEU A 300 5.48 -11.08 19.19
CA LEU A 300 5.43 -12.51 18.90
C LEU A 300 4.10 -13.19 19.30
N ASP A 301 3.40 -12.65 20.29
CA ASP A 301 2.03 -13.08 20.61
C ASP A 301 1.05 -12.73 19.50
N ILE A 302 1.26 -11.58 18.83
CA ILE A 302 0.44 -11.13 17.69
C ILE A 302 0.81 -11.86 16.41
N ASP A 303 2.11 -11.93 16.11
CA ASP A 303 2.66 -12.58 14.93
C ASP A 303 3.86 -13.47 15.31
N PRO A 304 3.62 -14.77 15.53
CA PRO A 304 4.69 -15.71 15.86
C PRO A 304 5.74 -15.87 14.74
N ASP A 305 5.38 -15.56 13.48
CA ASP A 305 6.27 -15.62 12.32
C ASP A 305 7.13 -14.34 12.15
N TYR A 306 7.00 -13.37 13.05
CA TYR A 306 7.77 -12.13 12.97
C TYR A 306 9.25 -12.36 13.32
N GLY A 307 9.99 -12.86 12.32
CA GLY A 307 11.36 -13.33 12.49
C GLY A 307 12.33 -12.30 13.08
N GLN A 308 12.17 -11.01 12.78
CA GLN A 308 13.03 -9.96 13.35
C GLN A 308 12.81 -9.81 14.86
N ALA A 309 11.58 -9.86 15.31
CA ALA A 309 11.25 -9.80 16.74
C ALA A 309 11.80 -11.02 17.49
N LEU A 310 11.68 -12.22 16.90
CA LEU A 310 12.19 -13.45 17.48
C LEU A 310 13.71 -13.43 17.63
N VAL A 311 14.43 -13.03 16.60
CA VAL A 311 15.90 -12.92 16.64
C VAL A 311 16.33 -11.88 17.68
N LEU A 312 15.68 -10.73 17.72
CA LEU A 312 16.03 -9.66 18.66
C LEU A 312 15.73 -10.08 20.12
N LEU A 313 14.61 -10.78 20.37
CA LEU A 313 14.28 -11.29 21.69
C LEU A 313 15.29 -12.36 22.16
N LEU A 314 15.64 -13.31 21.30
CA LEU A 314 16.65 -14.33 21.62
C LEU A 314 18.01 -13.68 21.91
N GLN A 315 18.42 -12.67 21.11
CA GLN A 315 19.65 -11.95 21.36
C GLN A 315 19.62 -11.24 22.73
N LEU A 316 18.49 -10.57 23.05
CA LEU A 316 18.32 -9.92 24.35
C LEU A 316 18.43 -10.91 25.52
N LEU A 317 17.79 -12.08 25.39
CA LEU A 317 17.83 -13.13 26.39
C LEU A 317 19.23 -13.75 26.54
N ILE A 318 19.98 -13.89 25.45
CA ILE A 318 21.39 -14.33 25.46
C ILE A 318 22.25 -13.28 26.21
N ASP A 319 22.09 -12.01 25.88
CA ASP A 319 22.85 -10.91 26.49
C ASP A 319 22.54 -10.73 27.98
N ASP A 320 21.35 -11.15 28.41
CA ASP A 320 20.92 -11.16 29.82
C ASP A 320 21.25 -12.48 30.53
N GLU A 321 21.90 -13.43 29.83
CA GLU A 321 22.21 -14.79 30.37
C GLU A 321 20.96 -15.58 30.81
N ASP A 322 19.75 -15.19 30.30
CA ASP A 322 18.48 -15.87 30.56
C ASP A 322 18.23 -17.03 29.60
N TYR A 323 19.17 -17.96 29.56
CA TYR A 323 19.12 -19.11 28.65
C TYR A 323 17.93 -20.03 28.92
N GLY A 324 17.41 -20.02 30.15
CA GLY A 324 16.23 -20.81 30.51
C GLY A 324 14.98 -20.34 29.77
N THR A 325 14.75 -19.03 29.73
CA THR A 325 13.65 -18.43 28.98
C THR A 325 13.88 -18.55 27.49
N ALA A 326 15.11 -18.34 27.02
CA ALA A 326 15.46 -18.51 25.59
C ALA A 326 15.14 -19.94 25.11
N ARG A 327 15.50 -20.96 25.91
CA ARG A 327 15.18 -22.36 25.59
C ARG A 327 13.68 -22.66 25.55
N ALA A 328 12.91 -22.08 26.47
CA ALA A 328 11.46 -22.24 26.49
C ALA A 328 10.81 -21.57 25.26
N LEU A 329 11.29 -20.39 24.87
CA LEU A 329 10.86 -19.69 23.66
C LEU A 329 11.17 -20.52 22.39
N ILE A 330 12.39 -21.08 22.30
CA ILE A 330 12.78 -21.96 21.20
C ILE A 330 11.84 -23.17 21.10
N GLN A 331 11.52 -23.79 22.23
CA GLN A 331 10.61 -24.94 22.23
C GLN A 331 9.21 -24.55 21.73
N ASP A 332 8.66 -23.41 22.18
CA ASP A 332 7.35 -22.91 21.74
C ASP A 332 7.34 -22.59 20.23
N MET A 333 8.39 -21.96 19.73
CA MET A 333 8.52 -21.62 18.30
C MET A 333 8.70 -22.89 17.44
N ASP A 334 9.48 -23.86 17.90
CA ASP A 334 9.64 -25.15 17.21
C ASP A 334 8.30 -25.93 17.16
N GLU A 335 7.50 -25.90 18.24
CA GLU A 335 6.15 -26.50 18.26
C GLU A 335 5.18 -25.81 17.28
N LYS A 336 5.37 -24.51 17.03
CA LYS A 336 4.63 -23.73 16.02
C LYS A 336 5.16 -23.95 14.59
N GLY A 337 6.28 -24.62 14.42
CA GLY A 337 6.89 -24.93 13.13
C GLY A 337 7.65 -23.75 12.52
N ILE A 338 8.09 -22.80 13.33
CA ILE A 338 8.90 -21.65 12.88
C ILE A 338 10.31 -22.12 12.55
N GLU A 339 10.76 -21.86 11.32
CA GLU A 339 12.09 -22.26 10.87
C GLU A 339 12.63 -21.27 9.82
N PHE A 340 13.75 -20.61 10.12
CA PHE A 340 14.54 -19.79 9.19
C PHE A 340 15.98 -19.65 9.69
N ASP A 341 16.92 -19.39 8.80
CA ASP A 341 18.35 -19.55 9.05
C ASP A 341 18.89 -18.78 10.25
N ARG A 342 18.48 -17.52 10.45
CA ARG A 342 18.91 -16.70 11.59
C ARG A 342 18.35 -17.21 12.92
N TYR A 343 17.13 -17.73 12.93
CA TYR A 343 16.57 -18.36 14.12
C TYR A 343 17.33 -19.63 14.48
N VAL A 344 17.65 -20.47 13.49
CA VAL A 344 18.45 -21.68 13.68
C VAL A 344 19.85 -21.33 14.25
N TRP A 345 20.44 -20.24 13.77
CA TRP A 345 21.70 -19.74 14.37
C TRP A 345 21.51 -19.30 15.82
N MET A 346 20.47 -18.55 16.18
CA MET A 346 20.22 -18.17 17.56
C MET A 346 20.00 -19.39 18.45
N LYS A 347 19.30 -20.43 17.96
CA LYS A 347 19.18 -21.71 18.66
C LYS A 347 20.55 -22.32 18.96
N ALA A 348 21.45 -22.31 17.99
CA ALA A 348 22.79 -22.84 18.17
C ALA A 348 23.54 -22.13 19.31
N LYS A 349 23.47 -20.81 19.37
CA LYS A 349 24.06 -19.99 20.46
C LYS A 349 23.46 -20.36 21.82
N VAL A 350 22.14 -20.41 21.93
CA VAL A 350 21.47 -20.77 23.19
C VAL A 350 21.85 -22.17 23.66
N PHE A 351 21.89 -23.15 22.75
CA PHE A 351 22.29 -24.52 23.09
C PHE A 351 23.77 -24.62 23.47
N GLN A 352 24.64 -23.83 22.86
CA GLN A 352 26.06 -23.75 23.23
C GLN A 352 26.22 -23.25 24.67
N GLU A 353 25.56 -22.15 25.02
CA GLU A 353 25.61 -21.58 26.37
C GLU A 353 25.00 -22.51 27.47
N LEU A 354 24.06 -23.35 27.06
CA LEU A 354 23.49 -24.40 27.93
C LEU A 354 24.35 -25.67 28.00
N GLU A 355 25.53 -25.69 27.35
CA GLU A 355 26.41 -26.87 27.21
C GLU A 355 25.70 -28.07 26.54
N GLU A 356 24.62 -27.82 25.78
CA GLU A 356 23.89 -28.83 24.99
C GLU A 356 24.57 -29.01 23.62
N PHE A 357 25.84 -29.42 23.62
CA PHE A 357 26.72 -29.39 22.44
C PHE A 357 26.20 -30.17 21.23
N ASP A 358 25.49 -31.29 21.42
CA ASP A 358 24.90 -32.03 20.31
C ASP A 358 23.84 -31.22 19.56
N PHE A 359 22.97 -30.51 20.29
CA PHE A 359 21.94 -29.64 19.70
C PHE A 359 22.58 -28.40 19.06
N ALA A 360 23.57 -27.81 19.71
CA ALA A 360 24.31 -26.66 19.16
C ALA A 360 24.99 -27.03 17.83
N ASN A 361 25.69 -28.18 17.79
CA ASN A 361 26.36 -28.67 16.60
C ASN A 361 25.37 -28.92 15.45
N GLN A 362 24.23 -29.53 15.74
CA GLN A 362 23.20 -29.74 14.74
C GLN A 362 22.70 -28.42 14.17
N ALA A 363 22.36 -27.47 15.05
CA ALA A 363 21.81 -26.16 14.63
C ALA A 363 22.84 -25.34 13.84
N TYR A 364 24.13 -25.29 14.26
CA TYR A 364 25.17 -24.65 13.45
C TYR A 364 25.35 -25.31 12.09
N THR A 365 25.28 -26.64 12.03
CA THR A 365 25.41 -27.38 10.78
C THR A 365 24.23 -27.11 9.84
N ASP A 366 23.02 -27.03 10.37
CA ASP A 366 21.80 -26.76 9.61
C ASP A 366 21.77 -25.32 9.07
N ALA A 367 22.26 -24.33 9.85
CA ALA A 367 22.34 -22.93 9.44
C ALA A 367 23.48 -22.66 8.42
N TYR A 368 24.57 -23.44 8.47
CA TYR A 368 25.78 -23.19 7.68
C TYR A 368 25.54 -23.04 6.16
N PRO A 369 24.74 -23.87 5.46
CA PRO A 369 24.59 -23.76 4.00
C PRO A 369 24.11 -22.39 3.53
N GLN A 370 23.27 -21.71 4.32
CA GLN A 370 22.68 -20.42 4.00
C GLN A 370 23.48 -19.25 4.56
N LEU A 371 24.11 -19.44 5.73
CA LEU A 371 24.84 -18.37 6.43
C LEU A 371 26.35 -18.42 6.27
N LYS A 372 26.88 -19.31 5.44
CA LYS A 372 28.34 -19.48 5.25
C LYS A 372 29.08 -18.24 4.74
N GLU A 373 28.38 -17.25 4.18
CA GLU A 373 28.95 -15.97 3.77
C GLU A 373 28.82 -14.88 4.87
N ASP A 374 28.02 -15.13 5.92
CA ASP A 374 27.86 -14.20 7.04
C ASP A 374 29.05 -14.30 8.00
N THR A 375 29.82 -13.22 8.09
CA THR A 375 31.05 -13.17 8.90
C THR A 375 30.75 -13.40 10.39
N SER A 376 29.66 -12.87 10.91
CA SER A 376 29.29 -13.01 12.34
C SER A 376 28.88 -14.44 12.66
N PHE A 377 28.12 -15.09 11.76
CA PHE A 377 27.80 -16.51 11.91
C PHE A 377 29.06 -17.38 11.89
N LEU A 378 29.97 -17.11 10.97
CA LEU A 378 31.22 -17.89 10.87
C LEU A 378 32.10 -17.71 12.12
N HIS A 379 32.15 -16.52 12.74
CA HIS A 379 32.85 -16.33 14.00
C HIS A 379 32.25 -17.22 15.09
N ASP A 380 30.94 -17.13 15.32
CA ASP A 380 30.26 -17.93 16.35
C ASP A 380 30.46 -19.44 16.08
N TYR A 381 30.36 -19.86 14.82
CA TYR A 381 30.53 -21.28 14.47
C TYR A 381 31.97 -21.77 14.67
N PHE A 382 32.98 -20.97 14.30
CA PHE A 382 34.38 -21.34 14.54
C PHE A 382 34.69 -21.37 16.07
N ASP A 383 34.16 -20.44 16.85
CA ASP A 383 34.34 -20.44 18.30
C ASP A 383 33.72 -21.72 18.91
N PHE A 384 32.50 -22.07 18.51
CA PHE A 384 31.89 -23.34 18.90
C PHE A 384 32.73 -24.56 18.50
N LEU A 385 33.21 -24.62 17.26
CA LEU A 385 34.01 -25.77 16.80
C LEU A 385 35.35 -25.87 17.53
N ARG A 386 35.98 -24.76 17.88
CA ARG A 386 37.19 -24.70 18.72
C ARG A 386 36.90 -25.24 20.13
N GLU A 387 35.81 -24.82 20.74
CA GLU A 387 35.35 -25.26 22.05
C GLU A 387 35.06 -26.79 22.04
N ALA A 388 34.36 -27.26 21.01
CA ALA A 388 34.06 -28.67 20.82
C ALA A 388 35.28 -29.50 20.39
N GLY A 389 36.39 -28.85 20.00
CA GLY A 389 37.62 -29.55 19.50
C GLY A 389 37.45 -30.14 18.12
N ASP A 390 36.47 -29.72 17.32
CA ASP A 390 36.23 -30.27 15.97
C ASP A 390 37.04 -29.54 14.90
N TRP A 391 38.37 -29.68 15.00
CA TRP A 391 39.32 -29.13 14.02
C TRP A 391 39.15 -29.68 12.63
N ARG A 392 38.57 -30.88 12.48
CA ARG A 392 38.30 -31.47 11.15
C ARG A 392 37.22 -30.74 10.41
N ARG A 393 36.21 -30.28 11.13
CA ARG A 393 35.15 -29.45 10.54
C ARG A 393 35.68 -28.07 10.16
N ILE A 394 36.51 -27.47 10.99
CA ILE A 394 37.20 -26.19 10.68
C ILE A 394 38.03 -26.36 9.40
N GLU A 395 38.83 -27.43 9.30
CA GLU A 395 39.61 -27.73 8.09
C GLU A 395 38.73 -27.87 6.83
N ALA A 396 37.59 -28.55 6.97
CA ALA A 396 36.64 -28.72 5.86
C ALA A 396 36.08 -27.40 5.37
N ILE A 397 35.73 -26.47 6.29
CA ILE A 397 35.23 -25.15 5.96
C ILE A 397 36.27 -24.31 5.22
N PHE A 398 37.53 -24.28 5.69
CA PHE A 398 38.63 -23.59 4.99
C PHE A 398 38.99 -24.22 3.63
N LYS A 399 38.77 -25.54 3.43
CA LYS A 399 38.90 -26.17 2.12
C LYS A 399 37.76 -25.81 1.17
N GLU A 400 36.56 -25.70 1.67
CA GLU A 400 35.37 -25.27 0.89
C GLU A 400 35.46 -23.78 0.50
N GLN A 401 35.90 -22.93 1.43
CA GLN A 401 36.00 -21.50 1.28
C GLN A 401 37.49 -21.06 1.47
N SER A 402 38.29 -21.29 0.45
CA SER A 402 39.74 -21.03 0.54
C SER A 402 40.14 -19.56 0.70
N ASP A 403 39.23 -18.63 0.42
CA ASP A 403 39.43 -17.19 0.61
C ASP A 403 39.38 -16.77 2.08
N LEU A 404 38.71 -17.55 2.96
CA LEU A 404 38.66 -17.27 4.39
C LEU A 404 40.04 -17.19 5.04
N ALA A 405 41.01 -18.00 4.57
CA ALA A 405 42.37 -17.95 5.04
C ALA A 405 43.12 -16.64 4.74
N GLN A 406 42.60 -15.80 3.86
CA GLN A 406 43.13 -14.48 3.50
C GLN A 406 42.40 -13.35 4.16
N ARG A 407 41.24 -13.59 4.82
CA ARG A 407 40.48 -12.62 5.52
C ARG A 407 41.09 -12.34 6.90
N PRO A 408 41.40 -11.09 7.23
CA PRO A 408 42.02 -10.72 8.52
C PRO A 408 41.26 -11.26 9.74
N GLU A 409 39.92 -11.25 9.67
CA GLU A 409 39.00 -11.65 10.73
C GLU A 409 39.11 -13.15 11.09
N PHE A 410 39.61 -14.02 10.23
CA PHE A 410 39.72 -15.47 10.43
C PHE A 410 41.18 -15.97 10.49
N GLN A 411 42.16 -15.09 10.48
CA GLN A 411 43.58 -15.47 10.50
C GLN A 411 43.99 -16.24 11.76
N ASP A 412 43.50 -15.84 12.93
CA ASP A 412 43.77 -16.52 14.21
C ASP A 412 43.23 -17.96 14.23
N VAL A 413 42.05 -18.17 13.65
CA VAL A 413 41.44 -19.50 13.49
C VAL A 413 42.27 -20.35 12.51
N TYR A 414 42.72 -19.76 11.40
CA TYR A 414 43.52 -20.43 10.41
C TYR A 414 44.93 -20.80 10.95
N GLU A 415 45.60 -19.90 11.67
CA GLU A 415 46.87 -20.19 12.32
C GLU A 415 46.74 -21.31 13.35
N SER A 416 45.70 -21.27 14.20
CA SER A 416 45.41 -22.34 15.15
C SER A 416 45.16 -23.69 14.48
N LEU A 417 44.48 -23.69 13.32
CA LEU A 417 44.27 -24.87 12.51
C LEU A 417 45.61 -25.43 11.98
N GLN A 418 46.53 -24.56 11.49
CA GLN A 418 47.85 -24.98 10.99
C GLN A 418 48.68 -25.64 12.10
N ASP A 419 48.68 -25.07 13.31
CA ASP A 419 49.37 -25.64 14.47
C ASP A 419 48.78 -27.00 14.83
N TRP A 420 47.45 -27.13 14.85
CA TRP A 420 46.79 -28.42 15.12
C TRP A 420 47.15 -29.49 14.05
N LEU A 421 47.17 -29.10 12.78
CA LEU A 421 47.55 -30.00 11.67
C LEU A 421 48.99 -30.46 11.82
N ALA A 422 49.91 -29.53 12.13
CA ALA A 422 51.33 -29.85 12.35
C ALA A 422 51.54 -30.84 13.49
N GLU A 423 50.75 -30.77 14.55
CA GLU A 423 50.82 -31.68 15.69
C GLU A 423 50.18 -33.07 15.40
N ASN A 424 49.17 -33.13 14.53
CA ASN A 424 48.37 -34.34 14.29
C ASN A 424 48.61 -35.04 12.95
N GLU A 425 49.34 -34.44 11.98
CA GLU A 425 49.76 -35.09 10.74
C GLU A 425 50.97 -36.01 10.92
N GLY A 426 51.46 -36.21 12.14
CA GLY A 426 52.59 -37.05 12.50
C GLY A 426 52.22 -38.50 12.89
N PHE A 427 50.94 -38.93 12.78
CA PHE A 427 50.50 -40.28 13.09
C PHE A 427 49.77 -40.96 11.92
#